data_1cb7cfa5770a3a2ad0ce4b2d92bf738d
#
_entry.id   1cb7cfa5770a3a2ad0ce4b2d92bf738d
#
_cell.length_a   1.000
_cell.length_b   1.000
_cell.length_c   1.000
_cell.angle_alpha   90.00
_cell.angle_beta   90.00
_cell.angle_gamma   90.00
#
_symmetry.space_group_name_H-M   'P 1'
#
loop_
_entity.id
_entity.type
_entity.pdbx_description
1 polymer ?
#
loop_
_entity_poly.entity_id
_entity_poly.type
_entity_poly.pdbx_seq_one_letter_code
_entity_poly.pdbx_strand_id
1 'polypeptide(L)'
;MKQTLKIILNLFLFFLLLVPTHSEEKKENFDEHQLNFYTGMFDFSDDGQRAALFGFEHQNENLVRDSFLGTLSPVSGFMLTENNAAYAYTGIQAQYSLGKLNIIPSFTPGIYGKGDGKDLGHAIEFKSEIQLSFDIFSQSELGISYNHISNASLGEKNPGANSYIFNFLKKF
;
A
#
# COMPACT_ATOMS: atom_id res chain seq x y z
N MET A 1 15.08 -2.29 21.87
CA MET A 1 14.10 -2.65 20.85
C MET A 1 12.65 -2.36 21.26
N LYS A 2 12.12 -2.89 22.40
CA LYS A 2 10.72 -2.61 22.84
C LYS A 2 10.41 -1.13 23.14
N GLN A 3 11.40 -0.35 23.59
CA GLN A 3 11.22 1.09 23.85
C GLN A 3 11.19 1.92 22.56
N THR A 4 12.01 1.57 21.57
CA THR A 4 12.06 2.28 20.28
C THR A 4 10.75 2.12 19.49
N LEU A 5 10.15 0.92 19.51
CA LEU A 5 8.86 0.66 18.87
C LEU A 5 7.73 1.44 19.55
N LYS A 6 7.74 1.56 20.90
CA LYS A 6 6.75 2.39 21.62
C LYS A 6 6.86 3.87 21.27
N ILE A 7 8.09 4.36 21.09
CA ILE A 7 8.34 5.77 20.71
C ILE A 7 7.82 6.02 19.28
N ILE A 8 8.10 5.12 18.34
CA ILE A 8 7.63 5.24 16.95
C ILE A 8 6.09 5.16 16.88
N LEU A 9 5.48 4.23 17.61
CA LEU A 9 4.03 4.08 17.67
C LEU A 9 3.36 5.31 18.32
N ASN A 10 3.92 5.86 19.39
CA ASN A 10 3.42 7.08 20.04
C ASN A 10 3.61 8.32 19.17
N LEU A 11 4.74 8.45 18.45
CA LEU A 11 4.94 9.52 17.46
C LEU A 11 3.90 9.43 16.33
N PHE A 12 3.65 8.22 15.82
CA PHE A 12 2.64 8.00 14.77
C PHE A 12 1.23 8.35 15.27
N LEU A 13 0.87 7.95 16.49
CA LEU A 13 -0.43 8.28 17.10
C LEU A 13 -0.55 9.79 17.39
N PHE A 14 0.52 10.44 17.82
CA PHE A 14 0.56 11.89 18.05
C PHE A 14 0.41 12.69 16.76
N PHE A 15 1.03 12.23 15.65
CA PHE A 15 0.85 12.83 14.33
C PHE A 15 -0.58 12.70 13.80
N LEU A 16 -1.27 11.57 14.08
CA LEU A 16 -2.69 11.39 13.73
C LEU A 16 -3.63 12.36 14.45
N LEU A 17 -3.27 12.82 15.66
CA LEU A 17 -4.06 13.76 16.45
C LEU A 17 -3.83 15.24 16.08
N LEU A 18 -2.74 15.56 15.35
CA LEU A 18 -2.41 16.93 14.95
C LEU A 18 -3.02 17.36 13.60
N VAL A 19 -3.78 16.49 12.93
CA VAL A 19 -4.41 16.82 11.66
C VAL A 19 -5.59 17.77 11.92
N PRO A 20 -5.53 19.06 11.51
CA PRO A 20 -6.63 19.97 11.69
C PRO A 20 -7.85 19.50 10.89
N THR A 21 -8.99 19.38 11.55
CA THR A 21 -10.28 19.09 10.92
C THR A 21 -10.79 20.33 10.20
N HIS A 22 -10.32 20.61 9.00
CA HIS A 22 -10.98 21.57 8.12
C HIS A 22 -11.97 20.79 7.25
N SER A 23 -13.25 20.99 7.51
CA SER A 23 -14.30 20.56 6.59
C SER A 23 -14.45 21.65 5.53
N GLU A 24 -13.90 21.41 4.33
CA GLU A 24 -14.26 22.21 3.17
C GLU A 24 -15.54 21.70 2.52
N GLU A 25 -16.31 22.66 1.97
CA GLU A 25 -17.60 22.45 1.32
C GLU A 25 -17.53 21.40 0.22
N LYS A 26 -18.54 20.53 0.19
CA LYS A 26 -18.77 19.51 -0.84
C LYS A 26 -18.75 20.13 -2.25
N LYS A 27 -17.70 19.83 -3.01
CA LYS A 27 -17.82 19.76 -4.48
C LYS A 27 -18.75 18.60 -4.82
N GLU A 28 -19.61 18.77 -5.81
CA GLU A 28 -20.52 17.74 -6.30
C GLU A 28 -19.77 16.43 -6.51
N ASN A 29 -20.22 15.41 -5.79
CA ASN A 29 -19.61 14.10 -5.74
C ASN A 29 -19.85 13.39 -7.09
N PHE A 30 -18.83 13.32 -7.92
CA PHE A 30 -18.66 12.14 -8.73
C PHE A 30 -18.04 11.09 -7.80
N ASP A 31 -18.67 9.91 -7.70
CA ASP A 31 -18.10 8.76 -6.99
C ASP A 31 -16.83 8.33 -7.75
N GLU A 32 -15.71 8.91 -7.41
CA GLU A 32 -14.43 8.57 -8.03
C GLU A 32 -13.83 7.39 -7.27
N HIS A 33 -13.91 6.23 -7.91
CA HIS A 33 -13.24 5.02 -7.49
C HIS A 33 -12.10 4.71 -8.45
N GLN A 34 -10.97 4.33 -7.92
CA GLN A 34 -9.85 3.83 -8.71
C GLN A 34 -9.60 2.36 -8.40
N LEU A 35 -9.49 1.55 -9.44
CA LEU A 35 -9.01 0.17 -9.33
C LEU A 35 -7.60 0.08 -9.89
N ASN A 36 -6.72 -0.56 -9.15
CA ASN A 36 -5.37 -0.90 -9.57
C ASN A 36 -5.27 -2.42 -9.73
N PHE A 37 -4.98 -2.87 -10.95
CA PHE A 37 -4.60 -4.25 -11.23
C PHE A 37 -3.09 -4.30 -11.35
N TYR A 38 -2.47 -5.23 -10.64
CA TYR A 38 -1.02 -5.26 -10.61
C TYR A 38 -0.45 -6.68 -10.68
N THR A 39 0.77 -6.74 -11.21
CA THR A 39 1.56 -7.96 -11.28
C THR A 39 3.03 -7.64 -11.05
N GLY A 40 3.80 -8.62 -10.64
CA GLY A 40 5.22 -8.41 -10.37
C GLY A 40 5.94 -9.63 -9.83
N MET A 41 7.01 -9.36 -9.10
CA MET A 41 7.84 -10.37 -8.46
C MET A 41 7.83 -10.15 -6.95
N PHE A 42 7.27 -11.10 -6.23
CA PHE A 42 7.34 -11.20 -4.77
C PHE A 42 8.74 -11.64 -4.35
N ASP A 43 9.25 -10.98 -3.33
CA ASP A 43 10.53 -11.27 -2.68
C ASP A 43 11.73 -11.44 -3.63
N PHE A 44 11.89 -10.50 -4.55
CA PHE A 44 12.96 -10.51 -5.53
C PHE A 44 14.37 -10.58 -4.91
N SER A 45 14.51 -10.17 -3.65
CA SER A 45 15.78 -10.12 -2.91
C SER A 45 16.25 -11.48 -2.38
N ASP A 46 15.36 -12.50 -2.35
CA ASP A 46 15.67 -13.86 -1.89
C ASP A 46 15.48 -14.87 -3.03
N ASP A 47 16.57 -15.33 -3.64
CA ASP A 47 16.54 -16.20 -4.81
C ASP A 47 15.72 -17.50 -4.59
N GLY A 48 15.67 -18.01 -3.36
CA GLY A 48 14.93 -19.22 -3.01
C GLY A 48 13.44 -19.01 -2.77
N GLN A 49 12.98 -17.75 -2.71
CA GLN A 49 11.62 -17.40 -2.33
C GLN A 49 10.89 -16.50 -3.34
N ARG A 50 11.54 -16.22 -4.49
CA ARG A 50 10.93 -15.47 -5.58
C ARG A 50 9.70 -16.15 -6.11
N ALA A 51 8.65 -15.38 -6.34
CA ALA A 51 7.39 -15.87 -6.89
C ALA A 51 6.74 -14.78 -7.75
N ALA A 52 6.07 -15.16 -8.84
CA ALA A 52 5.19 -14.25 -9.54
C ALA A 52 4.05 -13.85 -8.62
N LEU A 53 3.66 -12.57 -8.65
CA LEU A 53 2.53 -12.05 -7.89
C LEU A 53 1.50 -11.39 -8.80
N PHE A 54 0.24 -11.46 -8.37
CA PHE A 54 -0.90 -10.77 -8.97
C PHE A 54 -1.77 -10.19 -7.87
N GLY A 55 -2.40 -9.07 -8.13
CA GLY A 55 -3.31 -8.49 -7.17
C GLY A 55 -4.18 -7.40 -7.75
N PHE A 56 -5.08 -6.95 -6.91
CA PHE A 56 -5.90 -5.78 -7.18
C PHE A 56 -6.02 -4.92 -5.93
N GLU A 57 -6.27 -3.65 -6.15
CA GLU A 57 -6.40 -2.66 -5.10
C GLU A 57 -7.52 -1.70 -5.47
N HIS A 58 -8.36 -1.39 -4.51
CA HIS A 58 -9.42 -0.39 -4.63
C HIS A 58 -9.06 0.82 -3.79
N GLN A 59 -9.12 1.98 -4.40
CA GLN A 59 -8.92 3.28 -3.77
C GLN A 59 -10.24 4.04 -3.81
N ASN A 60 -10.63 4.61 -2.68
CA ASN A 60 -11.85 5.39 -2.58
C ASN A 60 -11.49 6.88 -2.48
N GLU A 61 -11.58 7.58 -3.62
CA GLU A 61 -11.27 9.00 -3.68
C GLU A 61 -12.37 9.88 -3.07
N ASN A 62 -13.55 9.33 -2.73
CA ASN A 62 -14.60 10.07 -2.01
C ASN A 62 -14.28 10.34 -0.54
N LEU A 63 -13.37 9.54 0.03
CA LEU A 63 -12.90 9.70 1.41
C LEU A 63 -11.55 10.41 1.46
N VAL A 64 -11.30 11.27 0.51
CA VAL A 64 -10.06 12.03 0.38
C VAL A 64 -9.99 13.10 1.47
N ARG A 65 -8.81 13.28 2.02
CA ARG A 65 -8.49 14.31 2.99
C ARG A 65 -7.19 15.00 2.64
N ASP A 66 -7.25 16.30 2.39
CA ASP A 66 -6.04 17.10 2.24
C ASP A 66 -5.31 17.24 3.56
N SER A 67 -4.02 16.97 3.55
CA SER A 67 -3.12 17.07 4.69
C SER A 67 -1.77 17.64 4.27
N PHE A 68 -0.94 17.97 5.25
CA PHE A 68 0.46 18.34 4.96
C PHE A 68 1.28 17.19 4.36
N LEU A 69 0.79 15.95 4.45
CA LEU A 69 1.35 14.75 3.82
C LEU A 69 0.76 14.49 2.43
N GLY A 70 0.12 15.48 1.81
CA GLY A 70 -0.60 15.33 0.53
C GLY A 70 -2.06 14.94 0.71
N THR A 71 -2.68 14.57 -0.39
CA THR A 71 -4.06 14.10 -0.43
C THR A 71 -4.11 12.66 0.05
N LEU A 72 -4.73 12.40 1.20
CA LEU A 72 -4.86 11.07 1.80
C LEU A 72 -6.13 10.39 1.34
N SER A 73 -6.05 9.12 0.97
CA SER A 73 -7.21 8.27 0.66
C SER A 73 -7.07 6.89 1.27
N PRO A 74 -8.19 6.23 1.62
CA PRO A 74 -8.16 4.84 2.03
C PRO A 74 -7.91 3.93 0.83
N VAL A 75 -7.18 2.86 1.07
CA VAL A 75 -6.87 1.84 0.09
C VAL A 75 -7.09 0.46 0.69
N SER A 76 -7.65 -0.46 -0.10
CA SER A 76 -7.84 -1.87 0.28
C SER A 76 -7.50 -2.77 -0.89
N GLY A 77 -6.89 -3.90 -0.64
CA GLY A 77 -6.44 -4.77 -1.72
C GLY A 77 -6.18 -6.19 -1.30
N PHE A 78 -5.84 -6.96 -2.32
CA PHE A 78 -5.55 -8.37 -2.20
C PHE A 78 -4.41 -8.77 -3.16
N MET A 79 -3.49 -9.56 -2.68
CA MET A 79 -2.35 -10.10 -3.43
C MET A 79 -2.32 -11.62 -3.33
N LEU A 80 -2.00 -12.27 -4.43
CA LEU A 80 -1.70 -13.70 -4.52
C LEU A 80 -0.34 -13.91 -5.18
N THR A 81 0.35 -14.96 -4.77
CA THR A 81 1.57 -15.43 -5.44
C THR A 81 1.34 -16.78 -6.10
N GLU A 82 2.19 -17.14 -7.06
CA GLU A 82 2.18 -18.48 -7.70
C GLU A 82 2.36 -19.63 -6.70
N ASN A 83 2.95 -19.36 -5.53
CA ASN A 83 3.13 -20.33 -4.44
C ASN A 83 1.97 -20.28 -3.43
N ASN A 84 0.79 -19.81 -3.84
CA ASN A 84 -0.42 -19.72 -3.01
C ASN A 84 -0.28 -18.85 -1.74
N ALA A 85 0.78 -18.03 -1.63
CA ALA A 85 0.79 -17.03 -0.57
C ALA A 85 -0.23 -15.93 -0.89
N ALA A 86 -0.97 -15.50 0.13
CA ALA A 86 -2.05 -14.52 0.00
C ALA A 86 -1.89 -13.40 1.02
N TYR A 87 -2.20 -12.17 0.63
CA TYR A 87 -2.19 -11.01 1.52
C TYR A 87 -3.43 -10.15 1.27
N ALA A 88 -4.30 -10.04 2.26
CA ALA A 88 -5.45 -9.14 2.25
C ALA A 88 -5.18 -7.97 3.18
N TYR A 89 -5.35 -6.74 2.69
CA TYR A 89 -4.91 -5.55 3.41
C TYR A 89 -5.84 -4.35 3.23
N THR A 90 -5.77 -3.44 4.18
CA THR A 90 -6.39 -2.12 4.10
C THR A 90 -5.49 -1.11 4.79
N GLY A 91 -5.57 0.15 4.37
CA GLY A 91 -4.74 1.20 4.95
C GLY A 91 -4.97 2.54 4.30
N ILE A 92 -3.92 3.32 4.23
CA ILE A 92 -3.92 4.68 3.68
C ILE A 92 -2.81 4.86 2.66
N GLN A 93 -3.07 5.73 1.72
CA GLN A 93 -2.06 6.26 0.80
C GLN A 93 -2.09 7.78 0.78
N ALA A 94 -0.97 8.40 0.38
CA ALA A 94 -0.90 9.80 0.03
C ALA A 94 -0.61 9.92 -1.47
N GLN A 95 -1.13 10.95 -2.13
CA GLN A 95 -0.85 11.19 -3.53
C GLN A 95 -0.20 12.56 -3.71
N TYR A 96 0.89 12.58 -4.49
CA TYR A 96 1.60 13.79 -4.90
C TYR A 96 1.66 13.82 -6.43
N SER A 97 1.01 14.82 -7.04
CA SER A 97 0.97 14.94 -8.49
C SER A 97 1.95 16.01 -8.98
N LEU A 98 2.84 15.63 -9.90
CA LEU A 98 3.82 16.47 -10.56
C LEU A 98 3.58 16.44 -12.07
N GLY A 99 2.59 17.21 -12.54
CA GLY A 99 2.13 17.15 -13.91
C GLY A 99 1.45 15.81 -14.21
N LYS A 100 2.07 14.99 -15.10
CA LYS A 100 1.57 13.64 -15.41
C LYS A 100 2.15 12.53 -14.56
N LEU A 101 3.10 12.86 -13.68
CA LEU A 101 3.72 11.92 -12.76
C LEU A 101 3.00 11.98 -11.41
N ASN A 102 2.56 10.84 -10.92
CA ASN A 102 2.02 10.67 -9.58
C ASN A 102 3.00 9.85 -8.72
N ILE A 103 3.27 10.32 -7.52
CA ILE A 103 4.07 9.63 -6.51
C ILE A 103 3.14 9.26 -5.37
N ILE A 104 2.99 7.96 -5.10
CA ILE A 104 1.95 7.44 -4.20
C ILE A 104 2.61 6.53 -3.15
N PRO A 105 3.05 7.08 -2.01
CA PRO A 105 3.40 6.29 -0.85
C PRO A 105 2.15 5.72 -0.18
N SER A 106 2.20 4.47 0.29
CA SER A 106 1.14 3.83 1.05
C SER A 106 1.66 3.01 2.21
N PHE A 107 0.77 2.85 3.22
CA PHE A 107 0.99 1.98 4.35
C PHE A 107 -0.28 1.18 4.62
N THR A 108 -0.18 -0.15 4.47
CA THR A 108 -1.33 -1.04 4.50
C THR A 108 -1.05 -2.26 5.38
N PRO A 109 -1.50 -2.26 6.65
CA PRO A 109 -1.57 -3.46 7.47
C PRO A 109 -2.53 -4.49 6.86
N GLY A 110 -2.26 -5.79 7.09
CA GLY A 110 -3.09 -6.84 6.55
C GLY A 110 -2.83 -8.20 7.17
N ILE A 111 -3.52 -9.19 6.62
CA ILE A 111 -3.41 -10.60 7.00
C ILE A 111 -2.70 -11.34 5.89
N TYR A 112 -1.63 -12.01 6.23
CA TYR A 112 -0.81 -12.81 5.34
C TYR A 112 -0.96 -14.28 5.63
N GLY A 113 -1.21 -15.08 4.59
CA GLY A 113 -1.15 -16.53 4.60
C GLY A 113 -0.04 -16.99 3.67
N LYS A 114 0.92 -17.75 4.19
CA LYS A 114 2.11 -18.13 3.43
C LYS A 114 1.86 -19.13 2.29
N GLY A 115 0.78 -19.92 2.36
CA GLY A 115 0.57 -21.03 1.44
C GLY A 115 1.80 -21.95 1.39
N ASP A 116 2.31 -22.19 0.16
CA ASP A 116 3.55 -22.94 -0.12
C ASP A 116 4.76 -21.98 -0.30
N GLY A 117 4.55 -20.67 -0.10
CA GLY A 117 5.56 -19.63 -0.25
C GLY A 117 6.28 -19.27 1.05
N LYS A 118 6.87 -18.08 1.05
CA LYS A 118 7.71 -17.58 2.14
C LYS A 118 6.94 -17.41 3.44
N ASP A 119 7.48 -17.93 4.52
CA ASP A 119 6.98 -17.73 5.88
C ASP A 119 7.54 -16.43 6.47
N LEU A 120 6.69 -15.40 6.57
CA LEU A 120 7.06 -14.09 7.09
C LEU A 120 7.08 -14.02 8.63
N GLY A 121 6.66 -15.11 9.30
CA GLY A 121 6.77 -15.26 10.74
C GLY A 121 5.57 -14.85 11.57
N HIS A 122 4.58 -14.17 10.97
CA HIS A 122 3.35 -13.78 11.64
C HIS A 122 2.20 -13.64 10.63
N ALA A 123 0.95 -13.80 11.10
CA ALA A 123 -0.21 -13.62 10.24
C ALA A 123 -0.53 -12.14 9.97
N ILE A 124 -0.21 -11.24 10.93
CA ILE A 124 -0.36 -9.80 10.73
C ILE A 124 0.96 -9.27 10.17
N GLU A 125 0.88 -8.65 9.01
CA GLU A 125 1.99 -8.05 8.29
C GLU A 125 1.66 -6.60 7.92
N PHE A 126 2.69 -5.80 7.67
CA PHE A 126 2.59 -4.39 7.28
C PHE A 126 3.29 -4.19 5.95
N LYS A 127 2.55 -3.75 4.94
CA LYS A 127 3.11 -3.38 3.63
C LYS A 127 3.37 -1.89 3.62
N SER A 128 4.61 -1.49 3.35
CA SER A 128 5.00 -0.12 2.99
C SER A 128 5.35 -0.11 1.51
N GLU A 129 4.75 0.79 0.75
CA GLU A 129 4.92 0.85 -0.70
C GLU A 129 5.18 2.28 -1.17
N ILE A 130 5.98 2.42 -2.22
CA ILE A 130 6.12 3.62 -3.01
C ILE A 130 5.81 3.28 -4.47
N GLN A 131 4.78 3.92 -5.04
CA GLN A 131 4.37 3.78 -6.42
C GLN A 131 4.67 5.07 -7.19
N LEU A 132 5.13 4.91 -8.41
CA LEU A 132 5.27 5.96 -9.42
C LEU A 132 4.35 5.60 -10.58
N SER A 133 3.40 6.47 -10.92
CA SER A 133 2.49 6.25 -12.04
C SER A 133 2.42 7.45 -12.97
N PHE A 134 2.09 7.19 -14.23
CA PHE A 134 1.96 8.18 -15.28
C PHE A 134 0.58 8.10 -15.93
N ASP A 135 -0.05 9.24 -16.12
CA ASP A 135 -1.28 9.37 -16.88
C ASP A 135 -1.00 9.02 -18.36
N ILE A 136 -1.62 7.95 -18.85
CA ILE A 136 -1.48 7.50 -20.26
C ILE A 136 -2.70 7.84 -21.11
N PHE A 137 -3.89 7.73 -20.53
CA PHE A 137 -5.17 8.10 -21.15
C PHE A 137 -6.04 8.82 -20.11
N SER A 138 -7.16 9.42 -20.56
CA SER A 138 -8.17 9.89 -19.62
C SER A 138 -8.59 8.75 -18.70
N GLN A 139 -8.47 8.94 -17.38
CA GLN A 139 -8.84 7.97 -16.35
C GLN A 139 -8.00 6.67 -16.30
N SER A 140 -6.79 6.65 -16.87
CA SER A 140 -5.92 5.47 -16.82
C SER A 140 -4.46 5.85 -16.61
N GLU A 141 -3.79 5.11 -15.73
CA GLU A 141 -2.39 5.30 -15.40
C GLU A 141 -1.63 3.98 -15.53
N LEU A 142 -0.37 4.05 -15.92
CA LEU A 142 0.59 2.96 -15.78
C LEU A 142 1.65 3.33 -14.76
N GLY A 143 2.02 2.38 -13.93
CA GLY A 143 2.99 2.62 -12.88
C GLY A 143 3.91 1.44 -12.58
N ILE A 144 4.92 1.75 -11.80
CA ILE A 144 5.79 0.79 -11.15
C ILE A 144 5.79 1.09 -9.66
N SER A 145 5.89 0.05 -8.84
CA SER A 145 6.06 0.23 -7.41
C SER A 145 7.07 -0.73 -6.80
N TYR A 146 7.56 -0.31 -5.66
CA TYR A 146 8.37 -1.13 -4.77
C TYR A 146 7.68 -1.20 -3.43
N ASN A 147 7.54 -2.40 -2.87
CA ASN A 147 7.04 -2.57 -1.52
C ASN A 147 7.93 -3.46 -0.66
N HIS A 148 7.75 -3.27 0.63
CA HIS A 148 8.30 -4.10 1.68
C HIS A 148 7.18 -4.57 2.60
N ILE A 149 7.09 -5.88 2.82
CA ILE A 149 6.14 -6.49 3.76
C ILE A 149 6.93 -7.07 4.92
N SER A 150 6.52 -6.76 6.17
CA SER A 150 7.14 -7.29 7.37
C SER A 150 6.21 -7.21 8.57
N ASN A 151 6.41 -8.06 9.58
CA ASN A 151 5.56 -8.10 10.78
C ASN A 151 5.99 -7.13 11.90
N ALA A 152 6.91 -6.21 11.64
CA ALA A 152 7.42 -5.28 12.64
C ALA A 152 7.91 -5.95 13.96
N SER A 153 8.40 -7.18 13.86
CA SER A 153 8.83 -8.02 14.99
C SER A 153 7.69 -8.42 15.95
N LEU A 154 6.47 -8.57 15.44
CA LEU A 154 5.35 -9.17 16.20
C LEU A 154 5.53 -10.68 16.38
N GLY A 155 6.16 -11.35 15.39
CA GLY A 155 6.49 -12.77 15.45
C GLY A 155 7.87 -13.05 16.04
N GLU A 156 8.20 -14.34 16.18
CA GLU A 156 9.53 -14.79 16.64
C GLU A 156 10.62 -14.50 15.60
N LYS A 157 10.24 -14.44 14.31
CA LYS A 157 11.10 -14.06 13.20
C LYS A 157 10.43 -12.97 12.36
N ASN A 158 11.22 -12.18 11.68
CA ASN A 158 10.76 -11.12 10.77
C ASN A 158 11.69 -11.03 9.55
N PRO A 159 11.67 -12.01 8.63
CA PRO A 159 12.53 -12.00 7.46
C PRO A 159 12.16 -10.91 6.45
N GLY A 160 10.89 -10.50 6.43
CA GLY A 160 10.34 -9.57 5.45
C GLY A 160 10.35 -10.12 4.01
N ALA A 161 9.72 -9.38 3.11
CA ALA A 161 9.74 -9.64 1.66
C ALA A 161 9.73 -8.32 0.89
N ASN A 162 10.49 -8.24 -0.20
CA ASN A 162 10.59 -7.06 -1.06
C ASN A 162 10.05 -7.39 -2.45
N SER A 163 9.19 -6.54 -3.01
CA SER A 163 8.58 -6.80 -4.30
C SER A 163 8.71 -5.63 -5.26
N TYR A 164 8.88 -5.93 -6.55
CA TYR A 164 8.67 -4.99 -7.66
C TYR A 164 7.38 -5.31 -8.37
N ILE A 165 6.61 -4.27 -8.68
CA ILE A 165 5.26 -4.38 -9.18
C ILE A 165 5.07 -3.46 -10.39
N PHE A 166 4.33 -3.95 -11.38
CA PHE A 166 3.75 -3.17 -12.47
C PHE A 166 2.28 -2.94 -12.19
N ASN A 167 1.84 -1.71 -12.29
CA ASN A 167 0.51 -1.25 -11.93
C ASN A 167 -0.24 -0.74 -13.17
N PHE A 168 -1.52 -1.10 -13.27
CA PHE A 168 -2.48 -0.50 -14.19
C PHE A 168 -3.67 0.02 -13.38
N LEU A 169 -3.81 1.35 -13.34
CA LEU A 169 -4.85 2.02 -12.59
C LEU A 169 -5.93 2.53 -13.53
N LYS A 170 -7.17 2.36 -13.13
CA LYS A 170 -8.35 2.82 -13.86
C LYS A 170 -9.31 3.52 -12.92
N LYS A 171 -9.68 4.77 -13.24
CA LYS A 171 -10.73 5.55 -12.57
C LYS A 171 -12.10 5.28 -13.19
N PHE A 172 -13.13 5.29 -12.36
CA PHE A 172 -14.53 5.06 -12.77
C PHE A 172 -15.42 6.18 -12.27
#